data_2af2ea43fcc393a86d4a6f589218e92d
#
_entry.id   2af2ea43fcc393a86d4a6f589218e92d
#
_cell.length_a   1.000
_cell.length_b   1.000
_cell.length_c   1.000
_cell.angle_alpha   90.00
_cell.angle_beta   90.00
_cell.angle_gamma   90.00
#
_symmetry.space_group_name_H-M   'P 1'
#
loop_
_entity.id
_entity.type
_entity.pdbx_description
1 polymer ?
#
loop_
_entity_poly.entity_id
_entity_poly.type
_entity_poly.pdbx_seq_one_letter_code
_entity_poly.pdbx_strand_id
1 'polypeptide(L)'
;AYIAPQASMSDGLMDVVIMEPFDVLEAPQVSFDMFNKTLDKHSKIKSFRCKKLHITRTKPGVIHYDGDPVMTGADIDVHLEEKGIKIIVNPFADKSARKPNAIQSAFADFFNGLNAVRSDIREQGRKVEALSKLVQSKLNL
;
A
#
# COMPACT_ATOMS: atom_id res chain seq x y z
N ALA A 1 6.24 -7.58 2.51
CA ALA A 1 5.46 -6.40 2.16
C ALA A 1 6.38 -5.22 1.85
N TYR A 2 6.00 -4.39 0.89
CA TYR A 2 6.77 -3.23 0.46
C TYR A 2 5.95 -1.97 0.74
N ILE A 3 6.17 -1.37 1.91
CA ILE A 3 5.45 -0.16 2.33
C ILE A 3 5.97 1.06 1.57
N ALA A 4 7.30 1.17 1.44
CA ALA A 4 7.97 2.21 0.68
C ALA A 4 8.83 1.58 -0.43
N PRO A 5 8.23 1.21 -1.59
CA PRO A 5 8.93 0.43 -2.63
C PRO A 5 10.06 1.20 -3.31
N GLN A 6 10.07 2.53 -3.22
CA GLN A 6 11.08 3.41 -3.81
C GLN A 6 12.13 3.88 -2.79
N ALA A 7 12.03 3.43 -1.53
CA ALA A 7 12.95 3.86 -0.48
C ALA A 7 14.39 3.40 -0.75
N SER A 8 15.35 4.26 -0.43
CA SER A 8 16.78 3.99 -0.50
C SER A 8 17.40 4.21 0.88
N MET A 9 18.26 3.31 1.31
CA MET A 9 18.98 3.45 2.59
C MET A 9 20.24 4.33 2.48
N SER A 10 20.54 4.89 1.31
CA SER A 10 21.80 5.59 1.06
C SER A 10 21.62 6.97 0.42
N ASP A 11 20.40 7.44 0.23
CA ASP A 11 20.11 8.74 -0.41
C ASP A 11 20.01 9.92 0.59
N GLY A 12 20.12 9.63 1.90
CA GLY A 12 20.05 10.63 2.96
C GLY A 12 18.67 11.25 3.15
N LEU A 13 17.62 10.52 2.76
CA LEU A 13 16.22 10.92 2.91
C LEU A 13 15.42 9.86 3.67
N MET A 14 14.42 10.31 4.38
CA MET A 14 13.41 9.49 5.05
C MET A 14 12.18 9.40 4.15
N ASP A 15 11.74 8.19 3.86
CA ASP A 15 10.50 7.96 3.13
C ASP A 15 9.32 7.95 4.10
N VAL A 16 8.36 8.82 3.87
CA VAL A 16 7.14 8.95 4.67
C VAL A 16 5.98 8.42 3.85
N VAL A 17 5.24 7.48 4.43
CA VAL A 17 4.05 6.89 3.82
C VAL A 17 2.86 7.14 4.74
N ILE A 18 1.88 7.87 4.24
CA ILE A 18 0.62 8.16 4.94
C ILE A 18 -0.47 7.30 4.31
N MET A 19 -1.12 6.51 5.15
CA MET A 19 -2.26 5.69 4.76
C MET A 19 -3.53 6.33 5.31
N GLU A 20 -4.41 6.76 4.40
CA GLU A 20 -5.74 7.26 4.78
C GLU A 20 -6.64 6.09 5.19
N PRO A 21 -7.66 6.32 6.03
CA PRO A 21 -8.63 5.29 6.36
C PRO A 21 -9.25 4.67 5.11
N PHE A 22 -9.38 3.36 5.11
CA PHE A 22 -9.99 2.59 4.03
C PHE A 22 -10.99 1.58 4.58
N ASP A 23 -11.96 1.20 3.76
CA ASP A 23 -12.98 0.24 4.12
C ASP A 23 -12.46 -1.19 4.06
N VAL A 24 -13.15 -2.09 4.76
CA VAL A 24 -12.82 -3.53 4.76
C VAL A 24 -12.82 -4.11 3.33
N LEU A 25 -13.66 -3.59 2.46
CA LEU A 25 -13.71 -4.01 1.04
C LEU A 25 -12.49 -3.55 0.23
N GLU A 26 -11.79 -2.50 0.66
CA GLU A 26 -10.56 -2.00 0.04
C GLU A 26 -9.31 -2.73 0.58
N ALA A 27 -9.40 -3.33 1.77
CA ALA A 27 -8.27 -3.99 2.43
C ALA A 27 -7.57 -5.06 1.58
N PRO A 28 -8.27 -5.91 0.80
CA PRO A 28 -7.63 -6.85 -0.12
C PRO A 28 -6.78 -6.14 -1.17
N GLN A 29 -7.26 -5.05 -1.76
CA GLN A 29 -6.51 -4.31 -2.78
C GLN A 29 -5.26 -3.65 -2.19
N VAL A 30 -5.38 -3.01 -1.02
CA VAL A 30 -4.24 -2.43 -0.30
C VAL A 30 -3.18 -3.49 0.01
N SER A 31 -3.61 -4.66 0.47
CA SER A 31 -2.71 -5.79 0.74
C SER A 31 -2.00 -6.26 -0.53
N PHE A 32 -2.72 -6.39 -1.64
CA PHE A 32 -2.15 -6.76 -2.93
C PHE A 32 -1.09 -5.75 -3.39
N ASP A 33 -1.40 -4.46 -3.33
CA ASP A 33 -0.49 -3.38 -3.71
C ASP A 33 0.78 -3.38 -2.84
N MET A 34 0.65 -3.69 -1.56
CA MET A 34 1.76 -3.82 -0.62
C MET A 34 2.73 -4.95 -1.00
N PHE A 35 2.24 -6.07 -1.54
CA PHE A 35 3.07 -7.19 -1.99
C PHE A 35 3.65 -7.00 -3.39
N ASN A 36 2.97 -6.26 -4.25
CA ASN A 36 3.37 -6.02 -5.64
C ASN A 36 4.23 -4.77 -5.86
N LYS A 37 4.63 -4.07 -4.80
CA LYS A 37 5.39 -2.81 -4.88
C LYS A 37 4.64 -1.68 -5.59
N THR A 38 3.32 -1.69 -5.54
CA THR A 38 2.44 -0.70 -6.18
C THR A 38 1.67 0.13 -5.16
N LEU A 39 2.00 0.01 -3.88
CA LEU A 39 1.29 0.70 -2.80
C LEU A 39 1.31 2.23 -2.97
N ASP A 40 2.41 2.78 -3.47
CA ASP A 40 2.57 4.20 -3.78
C ASP A 40 1.62 4.74 -4.86
N LYS A 41 0.99 3.85 -5.63
CA LYS A 41 0.00 4.19 -6.68
C LYS A 41 -1.45 4.13 -6.17
N HIS A 42 -1.66 3.65 -4.96
CA HIS A 42 -3.00 3.54 -4.39
C HIS A 42 -3.52 4.92 -3.98
N SER A 43 -4.78 5.24 -4.29
CA SER A 43 -5.40 6.56 -4.07
C SER A 43 -5.45 7.00 -2.60
N LYS A 44 -5.48 6.05 -1.67
CA LYS A 44 -5.48 6.28 -0.21
C LYS A 44 -4.09 6.39 0.40
N ILE A 45 -3.05 6.28 -0.43
CA ILE A 45 -1.67 6.33 0.02
C ILE A 45 -1.01 7.60 -0.50
N LYS A 46 -0.40 8.34 0.42
CA LYS A 46 0.43 9.50 0.10
C LYS A 46 1.85 9.21 0.54
N SER A 47 2.80 9.45 -0.33
CA SER A 47 4.22 9.29 -0.01
C SER A 47 5.01 10.54 -0.38
N PHE A 48 5.97 10.88 0.46
CA PHE A 48 6.92 11.95 0.21
C PHE A 48 8.24 11.68 0.94
N ARG A 49 9.26 12.45 0.62
CA ARG A 49 10.59 12.33 1.23
C ARG A 49 10.99 13.59 1.94
N CYS A 50 11.62 13.44 3.12
CA CYS A 50 12.11 14.57 3.90
C CYS A 50 13.31 14.17 4.75
N LYS A 51 14.00 15.16 5.32
CA LYS A 51 15.07 14.95 6.33
C LYS A 51 14.56 15.14 7.74
N LYS A 52 13.51 15.93 7.90
CA LYS A 52 12.87 16.22 9.17
C LYS A 52 11.36 16.19 9.00
N LEU A 53 10.67 15.64 9.96
CA LEU A 53 9.21 15.56 9.99
C LEU A 53 8.74 15.96 11.38
N HIS A 54 7.83 16.92 11.46
CA HIS A 54 7.10 17.25 12.66
C HIS A 54 5.65 16.76 12.53
N ILE A 55 5.18 16.00 13.51
CA ILE A 55 3.84 15.46 13.55
C ILE A 55 3.13 16.03 14.77
N THR A 56 2.03 16.74 14.54
CA THR A 56 1.12 17.18 15.60
C THR A 56 -0.15 16.36 15.56
N ARG A 57 -0.56 15.84 16.72
CA ARG A 57 -1.81 15.09 16.88
C ARG A 57 -2.63 15.66 18.04
N THR A 58 -3.90 15.38 18.08
CA THR A 58 -4.85 15.98 19.03
C THR A 58 -4.61 15.58 20.49
N LYS A 59 -3.96 14.42 20.72
CA LYS A 59 -3.69 13.88 22.07
C LYS A 59 -2.48 12.96 22.06
N PRO A 60 -1.80 12.80 23.23
CA PRO A 60 -0.76 11.79 23.40
C PRO A 60 -1.23 10.38 23.04
N GLY A 61 -0.31 9.52 22.64
CA GLY A 61 -0.64 8.14 22.28
C GLY A 61 0.61 7.31 22.00
N VAL A 62 0.40 6.07 21.63
CA VAL A 62 1.48 5.12 21.31
C VAL A 62 2.00 5.35 19.90
N ILE A 63 3.30 5.24 19.73
CA ILE A 63 3.99 5.03 18.46
C ILE A 63 4.79 3.73 18.54
N HIS A 64 5.31 3.25 17.43
CA HIS A 64 6.12 2.03 17.37
C HIS A 64 7.48 2.32 16.72
N TYR A 65 8.56 1.83 17.34
CA TYR A 65 9.89 1.75 16.74
C TYR A 65 10.21 0.28 16.48
N ASP A 66 10.39 -0.09 15.25
CA ASP A 66 10.72 -1.48 14.84
C ASP A 66 9.80 -2.56 15.48
N GLY A 67 8.58 -2.18 15.81
CA GLY A 67 7.60 -3.04 16.47
C GLY A 67 7.43 -2.78 17.97
N ASP A 68 8.35 -2.11 18.63
CA ASP A 68 8.25 -1.80 20.07
C ASP A 68 7.35 -0.58 20.31
N PRO A 69 6.32 -0.70 21.16
CA PRO A 69 5.42 0.40 21.48
C PRO A 69 6.03 1.39 22.46
N VAL A 70 5.93 2.68 22.17
CA VAL A 70 6.37 3.76 23.05
C VAL A 70 5.28 4.81 23.16
N MET A 71 4.99 5.25 24.40
CA MET A 71 4.09 6.36 24.66
C MET A 71 4.80 7.69 24.36
N THR A 72 4.17 8.53 23.53
CA THR A 72 4.71 9.86 23.20
C THR A 72 3.67 10.96 23.39
N GLY A 73 4.15 12.21 23.44
CA GLY A 73 3.32 13.41 23.48
C GLY A 73 2.47 13.62 22.22
N ALA A 74 1.79 14.75 22.17
CA ALA A 74 1.03 15.16 21.00
C ALA A 74 1.92 15.62 19.84
N ASP A 75 3.09 16.17 20.16
CA ASP A 75 4.07 16.63 19.19
C ASP A 75 5.24 15.66 19.12
N ILE A 76 5.59 15.27 17.92
CA ILE A 76 6.63 14.26 17.63
C ILE A 76 7.54 14.83 16.55
N ASP A 77 8.82 14.94 16.88
CA ASP A 77 9.87 15.31 15.94
C ASP A 77 10.64 14.07 15.51
N VAL A 78 10.71 13.86 14.20
CA VAL A 78 11.47 12.79 13.58
C VAL A 78 12.54 13.39 12.68
N HIS A 79 13.78 12.97 12.82
CA HIS A 79 14.87 13.43 11.97
C HIS A 79 15.78 12.27 11.58
N LEU A 80 16.42 12.40 10.45
CA LEU A 80 17.36 11.43 9.94
C LEU A 80 18.76 11.72 10.53
N GLU A 81 19.36 10.71 11.15
CA GLU A 81 20.76 10.73 11.53
C GLU A 81 21.63 10.25 10.36
N GLU A 82 22.42 11.15 9.79
CA GLU A 82 23.29 10.81 8.67
C GLU A 82 24.43 9.91 9.13
N LYS A 83 24.67 8.83 8.39
CA LYS A 83 25.75 7.86 8.65
C LYS A 83 25.70 7.18 10.02
N GLY A 84 24.52 7.03 10.59
CA GLY A 84 24.32 6.44 11.91
C GLY A 84 24.72 4.96 11.99
N ILE A 85 24.64 4.21 10.90
CA ILE A 85 24.91 2.77 10.87
C ILE A 85 25.87 2.42 9.72
N LYS A 86 26.91 1.64 10.03
CA LYS A 86 27.80 1.05 9.04
C LYS A 86 27.39 -0.38 8.78
N ILE A 87 27.02 -0.71 7.56
CA ILE A 87 26.59 -2.05 7.14
C ILE A 87 27.65 -2.62 6.18
N ILE A 88 28.09 -3.85 6.44
CA ILE A 88 28.94 -4.59 5.51
C ILE A 88 28.04 -5.19 4.45
N VAL A 89 28.25 -4.81 3.20
CA VAL A 89 27.49 -5.31 2.06
C VAL A 89 28.43 -6.09 1.13
N ASN A 90 27.91 -7.16 0.51
CA ASN A 90 28.63 -7.83 -0.56
C ASN A 90 28.50 -6.98 -1.85
N PRO A 91 29.58 -6.39 -2.37
CA PRO A 91 29.52 -5.56 -3.57
C PRO A 91 29.20 -6.38 -4.84
N PHE A 92 29.37 -7.69 -4.79
CA PHE A 92 29.09 -8.64 -5.88
C PHE A 92 27.74 -9.33 -5.72
N ALA A 93 26.94 -8.93 -4.70
CA ALA A 93 25.59 -9.51 -4.56
C ALA A 93 24.77 -9.21 -5.80
N ASP A 94 24.29 -10.27 -6.44
CA ASP A 94 23.38 -10.17 -7.57
C ASP A 94 22.11 -9.43 -7.12
N LYS A 95 21.87 -8.25 -7.73
CA LYS A 95 20.67 -7.45 -7.53
C LYS A 95 19.49 -7.97 -8.36
N SER A 96 19.65 -9.12 -9.01
CA SER A 96 18.56 -9.75 -9.75
C SER A 96 17.37 -9.95 -8.82
N ALA A 97 16.19 -9.62 -9.30
CA ALA A 97 14.95 -9.67 -8.56
C ALA A 97 14.83 -11.03 -7.88
N ARG A 98 14.73 -11.05 -6.54
CA ARG A 98 14.38 -12.29 -5.83
C ARG A 98 13.13 -12.85 -6.46
N LYS A 99 13.18 -14.10 -6.92
CA LYS A 99 11.99 -14.81 -7.37
C LYS A 99 10.93 -14.71 -6.27
N PRO A 100 9.68 -14.40 -6.60
CA PRO A 100 8.63 -14.34 -5.59
C PRO A 100 8.63 -15.67 -4.83
N ASN A 101 8.58 -15.62 -3.51
CA ASN A 101 8.45 -16.85 -2.72
C ASN A 101 7.05 -17.44 -2.94
N ALA A 102 6.87 -18.72 -2.56
CA ALA A 102 5.61 -19.44 -2.78
C ALA A 102 4.39 -18.71 -2.18
N ILE A 103 4.58 -17.98 -1.07
CA ILE A 103 3.52 -17.18 -0.43
C ILE A 103 3.15 -15.99 -1.31
N GLN A 104 4.13 -15.28 -1.87
CA GLN A 104 3.88 -14.13 -2.76
C GLN A 104 3.18 -14.56 -4.05
N SER A 105 3.55 -15.71 -4.63
CA SER A 105 2.85 -16.25 -5.80
C SER A 105 1.43 -16.66 -5.46
N ALA A 106 1.21 -17.38 -4.36
CA ALA A 106 -0.13 -17.79 -3.93
C ALA A 106 -1.05 -16.58 -3.66
N PHE A 107 -0.53 -15.52 -3.05
CA PHE A 107 -1.27 -14.26 -2.87
C PHE A 107 -1.58 -13.60 -4.21
N ALA A 108 -0.63 -13.52 -5.12
CA ALA A 108 -0.85 -12.95 -6.45
C ALA A 108 -1.94 -13.73 -7.21
N ASP A 109 -1.90 -15.05 -7.17
CA ASP A 109 -2.88 -15.92 -7.82
C ASP A 109 -4.28 -15.76 -7.19
N PHE A 110 -4.36 -15.69 -5.88
CA PHE A 110 -5.61 -15.44 -5.16
C PHE A 110 -6.26 -14.10 -5.57
N PHE A 111 -5.48 -13.02 -5.60
CA PHE A 111 -5.99 -11.69 -5.97
C PHE A 111 -6.29 -11.56 -7.45
N ASN A 112 -5.54 -12.23 -8.32
CA ASN A 112 -5.89 -12.32 -9.74
C ASN A 112 -7.24 -13.03 -9.91
N GLY A 113 -7.50 -14.10 -9.16
CA GLY A 113 -8.78 -14.78 -9.11
C GLY A 113 -9.93 -13.86 -8.64
N LEU A 114 -9.72 -13.13 -7.55
CA LEU A 114 -10.74 -12.17 -7.05
C LEU A 114 -11.03 -11.05 -8.07
N ASN A 115 -10.02 -10.53 -8.75
CA ASN A 115 -10.21 -9.50 -9.77
C ASN A 115 -10.96 -10.03 -10.99
N ALA A 116 -10.73 -11.27 -11.38
CA ALA A 116 -11.49 -11.94 -12.44
C ALA A 116 -12.98 -12.06 -12.06
N VAL A 117 -13.28 -12.54 -10.86
CA VAL A 117 -14.67 -12.62 -10.34
C VAL A 117 -15.32 -11.23 -10.29
N ARG A 118 -14.59 -10.21 -9.83
CA ARG A 118 -15.11 -8.83 -9.79
C ARG A 118 -15.41 -8.27 -11.17
N SER A 119 -14.58 -8.59 -12.18
CA SER A 119 -14.82 -8.18 -13.56
C SER A 119 -16.04 -8.85 -14.15
N ASP A 120 -16.25 -10.14 -13.87
CA ASP A 120 -17.42 -10.91 -14.27
C ASP A 120 -18.72 -10.36 -13.68
N ILE A 121 -18.71 -10.06 -12.37
CA ILE A 121 -19.88 -9.46 -11.70
C ILE A 121 -20.24 -8.10 -12.32
N ARG A 122 -19.24 -7.26 -12.63
CA ARG A 122 -19.46 -5.98 -13.30
C ARG A 122 -20.02 -6.14 -14.71
N GLU A 123 -19.56 -7.13 -15.46
CA GLU A 123 -20.05 -7.40 -16.80
C GLU A 123 -21.48 -7.91 -16.75
N GLN A 124 -21.81 -8.82 -15.84
CA GLN A 124 -23.17 -9.30 -15.64
C GLN A 124 -24.12 -8.18 -15.19
N GLY A 125 -23.68 -7.31 -14.28
CA GLY A 125 -24.45 -6.13 -13.85
C GLY A 125 -24.80 -5.21 -15.03
N ARG A 126 -23.85 -4.96 -15.93
CA ARG A 126 -24.11 -4.17 -17.16
C ARG A 126 -25.11 -4.85 -18.10
N LYS A 127 -25.04 -6.17 -18.24
CA LYS A 127 -26.00 -6.93 -19.06
C LYS A 127 -27.42 -6.86 -18.49
N VAL A 128 -27.56 -6.99 -17.16
CA VAL A 128 -28.86 -6.85 -16.46
C VAL A 128 -29.43 -5.44 -16.63
N GLU A 129 -28.61 -4.41 -16.48
CA GLU A 129 -29.05 -3.03 -16.67
C GLU A 129 -29.48 -2.75 -18.12
N ALA A 130 -28.74 -3.27 -19.11
CA ALA A 130 -29.13 -3.15 -20.52
C ALA A 130 -30.45 -3.84 -20.82
N LEU A 131 -30.67 -5.05 -20.28
CA LEU A 131 -31.92 -5.77 -20.39
C LEU A 131 -33.09 -5.04 -19.73
N SER A 132 -32.87 -4.46 -18.54
CA SER A 132 -33.88 -3.66 -17.85
C SER A 132 -34.32 -2.44 -18.67
N LYS A 133 -33.37 -1.71 -19.26
CA LYS A 133 -33.66 -0.57 -20.15
C LYS A 133 -34.45 -1.02 -21.41
N LEU A 134 -34.12 -2.17 -21.97
CA LEU A 134 -34.78 -2.71 -23.14
C LEU A 134 -36.23 -3.15 -22.84
N VAL A 135 -36.47 -3.73 -21.67
CA VAL A 135 -37.81 -4.08 -21.19
C VAL A 135 -38.64 -2.81 -20.94
N GLN A 136 -38.09 -1.83 -20.28
CA GLN A 136 -38.78 -0.55 -20.05
C GLN A 136 -39.12 0.17 -21.34
N SER A 137 -38.25 0.16 -22.35
CA SER A 137 -38.52 0.78 -23.64
C SER A 137 -39.65 0.08 -24.42
N LYS A 138 -39.85 -1.21 -24.19
CA LYS A 138 -40.96 -1.98 -24.82
C LYS A 138 -42.28 -1.89 -24.07
N LEU A 139 -42.27 -1.56 -22.79
CA LEU A 139 -43.47 -1.36 -21.98
C LEU A 139 -44.07 0.04 -22.12
N ASN A 140 -43.28 1.02 -22.57
CA ASN A 140 -43.72 2.40 -22.81
C ASN A 140 -44.13 2.67 -24.28
N LEU A 141 -44.31 1.63 -25.06
CA LEU A 141 -44.95 1.64 -26.38
C LEU A 141 -46.40 1.11 -26.28
#